data_17eba899732affeefc36d51fb866ea0e
#
_entry.id   17eba899732affeefc36d51fb866ea0e
#
_cell.length_a   1.000
_cell.length_b   1.000
_cell.length_c   1.000
_cell.angle_alpha   90.00
_cell.angle_beta   90.00
_cell.angle_gamma   90.00
#
_symmetry.space_group_name_H-M   'P 1'
#
loop_
_entity.id
_entity.type
_entity.pdbx_description
1 polymer ?
#
loop_
_entity_poly.entity_id
_entity_poly.type
_entity_poly.pdbx_seq_one_letter_code
_entity_poly.pdbx_strand_id
1 'polypeptide(L)'
;MAAPRSITRILKSLPNACSQHRRRRVSSLPAEVLAKRYSSNQQSSPRPHLHPLSKQPPLPQLSLAVEAVADARPELSEHHKITFDEKKTLVPWEEGKTSHFQHVWMRDHCQCSECFHPETKQRVLNTFSIPKNIQPDVVEAEDKGMRIKWKNDGHESFYNWEWLHLHSYNPRLERYISPQFKFWGSEIAEGLPEVEYEAVMESDAGVGEWTRKIRKYGFCYVNGVPVTPEATKELVERIAHIKHTHYGGLWDFTSDLSKKDTAYTTLALGVHTDTTYFSNPASLQLFHLLSHTDGSGGQSILVDGFRAAKILREEDPTAYRVLSNVRIPSHSSGNRGSSIQPYAPFPVFNHHPVNGELILIRWNNDDRATMDRWDDPADVDRFYEAARAWNDVLKRRESEYWEQLVPGRPLILDNWRVLHGRAAFDGKRRLCGAYISRDDFMSRFVMSNSKREDVLKAL
;
A
#
# COMPACT_ATOMS: atom_id res chain seq x y z
N MET A 1 42.74 -45.13 29.47
CA MET A 1 42.07 -46.39 29.80
C MET A 1 40.62 -46.32 29.29
N ALA A 2 40.34 -47.29 28.39
CA ALA A 2 39.06 -47.82 27.98
C ALA A 2 38.09 -46.91 27.15
N ALA A 3 38.22 -46.99 25.86
CA ALA A 3 37.13 -47.09 24.91
C ALA A 3 36.66 -48.58 24.81
N PRO A 4 35.77 -48.96 23.97
CA PRO A 4 34.45 -48.53 23.40
C PRO A 4 33.39 -49.66 23.48
N ARG A 5 32.17 -49.47 22.96
CA ARG A 5 31.38 -50.58 22.35
C ARG A 5 30.39 -50.07 21.34
N SER A 6 30.62 -50.49 20.13
CA SER A 6 29.73 -50.56 18.98
C SER A 6 28.55 -51.49 19.19
N ILE A 7 27.36 -51.19 18.64
CA ILE A 7 26.33 -52.19 18.36
C ILE A 7 25.88 -52.09 16.90
N THR A 8 26.10 -53.22 16.23
CA THR A 8 25.91 -53.54 14.82
C THR A 8 24.51 -54.17 14.64
N ARG A 9 23.82 -53.81 13.52
CA ARG A 9 22.86 -54.57 12.72
C ARG A 9 21.75 -55.39 13.38
N ILE A 10 20.49 -55.09 12.95
CA ILE A 10 19.55 -56.15 12.52
C ILE A 10 18.76 -55.65 11.29
N LEU A 11 19.09 -56.23 10.10
CA LEU A 11 18.25 -56.30 8.95
C LEU A 11 17.28 -57.47 9.14
N LYS A 12 15.98 -57.28 9.03
CA LYS A 12 15.05 -58.36 8.74
C LYS A 12 14.14 -57.97 7.59
N SER A 13 14.22 -58.80 6.61
CA SER A 13 13.48 -58.98 5.38
C SER A 13 11.95 -58.98 5.55
N LEU A 14 11.28 -58.34 4.60
CA LEU A 14 9.84 -58.57 4.31
C LEU A 14 9.69 -59.07 2.86
N PRO A 15 8.75 -60.00 2.59
CA PRO A 15 8.65 -60.71 1.32
C PRO A 15 7.81 -59.95 0.27
N ASN A 16 8.21 -60.17 -0.98
CA ASN A 16 7.45 -59.79 -2.16
C ASN A 16 6.07 -60.49 -2.21
N ALA A 17 5.02 -59.68 -2.34
CA ALA A 17 3.71 -60.16 -2.79
C ALA A 17 3.37 -59.49 -4.14
N CYS A 18 3.51 -60.28 -5.17
CA CYS A 18 3.04 -59.98 -6.52
C CYS A 18 1.52 -60.13 -6.55
N SER A 19 0.78 -59.10 -6.96
CA SER A 19 -0.60 -59.26 -7.38
C SER A 19 -0.86 -58.41 -8.63
N GLN A 20 -1.17 -59.14 -9.69
CA GLN A 20 -1.63 -58.66 -10.98
C GLN A 20 -2.92 -57.81 -10.80
N HIS A 21 -2.93 -56.61 -11.33
CA HIS A 21 -4.15 -55.90 -11.63
C HIS A 21 -4.26 -55.50 -13.08
N ARG A 22 -5.26 -56.10 -13.70
CA ARG A 22 -5.78 -55.99 -15.04
C ARG A 22 -5.78 -54.53 -15.54
N ARG A 23 -5.14 -54.32 -16.68
CA ARG A 23 -5.35 -53.17 -17.56
C ARG A 23 -6.79 -53.17 -18.05
N ARG A 24 -7.63 -52.25 -17.54
CA ARG A 24 -8.89 -51.87 -18.20
C ARG A 24 -8.53 -50.94 -19.36
N ARG A 25 -8.81 -51.36 -20.58
CA ARG A 25 -8.85 -50.50 -21.77
C ARG A 25 -9.92 -49.43 -21.53
N VAL A 26 -9.50 -48.18 -21.53
CA VAL A 26 -10.44 -47.03 -21.68
C VAL A 26 -10.66 -46.94 -23.20
N SER A 27 -11.89 -47.27 -23.63
CA SER A 27 -12.36 -47.07 -24.99
C SER A 27 -12.44 -45.58 -25.28
N SER A 28 -11.71 -45.13 -26.33
CA SER A 28 -11.82 -43.77 -26.88
C SER A 28 -13.23 -43.58 -27.47
N LEU A 29 -13.98 -42.64 -26.92
CA LEU A 29 -15.19 -42.14 -27.53
C LEU A 29 -14.83 -41.24 -28.75
N PRO A 30 -15.62 -41.30 -29.84
CA PRO A 30 -15.35 -40.48 -31.04
C PRO A 30 -15.48 -38.98 -30.76
N ALA A 31 -14.62 -38.19 -31.42
CA ALA A 31 -14.53 -36.73 -31.26
C ALA A 31 -15.82 -35.96 -31.60
N GLU A 32 -16.79 -36.58 -32.26
CA GLU A 32 -18.05 -35.95 -32.64
C GLU A 32 -19.07 -35.77 -31.47
N VAL A 33 -18.92 -36.48 -30.34
CA VAL A 33 -19.80 -36.34 -29.20
C VAL A 33 -19.46 -35.16 -28.31
N LEU A 34 -18.23 -34.66 -28.40
CA LEU A 34 -17.78 -33.45 -27.66
C LEU A 34 -18.18 -32.15 -28.35
N ALA A 35 -18.38 -32.15 -29.66
CA ALA A 35 -18.75 -30.94 -30.40
C ALA A 35 -20.23 -30.52 -30.23
N LYS A 36 -21.12 -31.46 -29.86
CA LYS A 36 -22.56 -31.17 -29.72
C LYS A 36 -23.01 -30.71 -28.32
N ARG A 37 -22.14 -30.68 -27.33
CA ARG A 37 -22.45 -30.13 -25.99
C ARG A 37 -22.04 -28.70 -25.75
N TYR A 38 -21.35 -28.05 -26.70
CA TYR A 38 -20.89 -26.67 -26.58
C TYR A 38 -21.60 -25.66 -27.48
N SER A 39 -22.63 -26.08 -28.25
CA SER A 39 -23.31 -25.20 -29.20
C SER A 39 -24.73 -24.78 -28.83
N SER A 40 -25.17 -24.95 -27.58
CA SER A 40 -26.49 -24.44 -27.17
C SER A 40 -26.42 -23.91 -25.72
N ASN A 41 -25.93 -22.69 -25.56
CA ASN A 41 -26.35 -21.67 -24.61
C ASN A 41 -25.39 -20.48 -24.66
N GLN A 42 -25.36 -19.77 -25.78
CA GLN A 42 -24.96 -18.36 -25.78
C GLN A 42 -26.21 -17.51 -25.52
N GLN A 43 -26.74 -17.57 -24.31
CA GLN A 43 -27.41 -16.41 -23.76
C GLN A 43 -26.28 -15.46 -23.34
N SER A 44 -26.11 -14.39 -24.10
CA SER A 44 -25.23 -13.28 -23.82
C SER A 44 -25.65 -12.68 -22.46
N SER A 45 -24.91 -13.01 -21.40
CA SER A 45 -24.90 -12.18 -20.21
C SER A 45 -24.48 -10.76 -20.66
N PRO A 46 -25.16 -9.70 -20.25
CA PRO A 46 -24.73 -8.36 -20.58
C PRO A 46 -23.33 -8.15 -20.02
N ARG A 47 -22.36 -7.88 -20.93
CA ARG A 47 -21.01 -7.44 -20.53
C ARG A 47 -21.19 -6.21 -19.64
N PRO A 48 -20.47 -6.07 -18.53
CA PRO A 48 -20.48 -4.81 -17.83
C PRO A 48 -20.02 -3.73 -18.82
N HIS A 49 -20.92 -2.82 -19.13
CA HIS A 49 -20.62 -1.66 -19.95
C HIS A 49 -19.53 -0.87 -19.23
N LEU A 50 -18.31 -0.92 -19.72
CA LEU A 50 -17.30 0.07 -19.39
C LEU A 50 -17.90 1.42 -19.81
N HIS A 51 -18.15 2.28 -18.83
CA HIS A 51 -18.62 3.62 -19.09
C HIS A 51 -17.64 4.32 -20.03
N PRO A 52 -18.12 4.97 -21.09
CA PRO A 52 -17.28 5.76 -21.98
C PRO A 52 -16.45 6.73 -21.14
N LEU A 53 -15.15 6.84 -21.43
CA LEU A 53 -14.18 7.71 -20.77
C LEU A 53 -14.60 9.20 -20.64
N SER A 54 -15.68 9.59 -21.32
CA SER A 54 -16.23 10.96 -21.34
C SER A 54 -17.05 11.37 -20.11
N LYS A 55 -17.29 10.47 -19.13
CA LYS A 55 -18.13 10.75 -17.95
C LYS A 55 -17.43 10.58 -16.60
N GLN A 56 -16.12 10.49 -16.57
CA GLN A 56 -15.42 10.59 -15.29
C GLN A 56 -15.44 12.05 -14.81
N PRO A 57 -15.74 12.31 -13.53
CA PRO A 57 -15.65 13.65 -12.98
C PRO A 57 -14.23 14.18 -13.17
N PRO A 58 -14.06 15.51 -13.33
CA PRO A 58 -12.73 16.09 -13.43
C PRO A 58 -11.92 15.66 -12.20
N LEU A 59 -10.67 15.23 -12.44
CA LEU A 59 -9.75 14.86 -11.36
C LEU A 59 -9.64 16.06 -10.41
N PRO A 60 -9.75 15.87 -9.09
CA PRO A 60 -9.65 16.95 -8.14
C PRO A 60 -8.32 17.68 -8.34
N GLN A 61 -8.36 19.00 -8.34
CA GLN A 61 -7.16 19.83 -8.41
C GLN A 61 -6.34 19.56 -7.14
N LEU A 62 -5.06 19.21 -7.30
CA LEU A 62 -4.11 19.14 -6.19
C LEU A 62 -3.90 20.58 -5.67
N SER A 63 -4.63 20.95 -4.65
CA SER A 63 -4.41 22.20 -3.94
C SER A 63 -3.12 22.13 -3.12
N LEU A 64 -2.18 23.00 -3.41
CA LEU A 64 -0.87 23.14 -2.75
C LEU A 64 -0.94 24.16 -1.62
N ALA A 65 -1.87 24.05 -0.70
CA ALA A 65 -1.84 24.91 0.49
C ALA A 65 -2.04 24.05 1.74
N VAL A 66 -1.01 24.02 2.57
CA VAL A 66 -1.08 23.45 3.91
C VAL A 66 -0.72 24.56 4.88
N GLU A 67 -1.71 25.18 5.44
CA GLU A 67 -1.59 25.81 6.76
C GLU A 67 -2.31 24.94 7.76
N ALA A 68 -1.69 24.76 8.91
CA ALA A 68 -2.27 24.04 10.04
C ALA A 68 -3.64 24.65 10.34
N VAL A 69 -4.69 23.85 10.19
CA VAL A 69 -5.98 24.23 10.71
C VAL A 69 -5.84 24.21 12.22
N ALA A 70 -5.82 25.40 12.80
CA ALA A 70 -5.96 25.58 14.23
C ALA A 70 -7.20 24.82 14.73
N ASP A 71 -7.13 24.33 15.97
CA ASP A 71 -8.18 23.67 16.76
C ASP A 71 -9.51 24.45 16.78
N ALA A 72 -10.17 24.63 15.67
CA ALA A 72 -11.52 25.11 15.63
C ALA A 72 -12.45 23.97 16.06
N ARG A 73 -12.90 23.97 17.28
CA ARG A 73 -13.96 23.06 17.72
C ARG A 73 -15.19 23.35 16.87
N PRO A 74 -15.80 22.31 16.25
CA PRO A 74 -17.05 22.50 15.53
C PRO A 74 -18.11 23.00 16.54
N GLU A 75 -18.55 24.24 16.38
CA GLU A 75 -19.60 24.82 17.21
C GLU A 75 -20.94 24.61 16.50
N LEU A 76 -21.96 24.30 17.29
CA LEU A 76 -23.34 24.29 16.81
C LEU A 76 -23.79 25.73 16.57
N SER A 77 -24.54 25.94 15.53
CA SER A 77 -25.20 27.23 15.32
C SER A 77 -26.18 27.52 16.46
N GLU A 78 -25.94 28.58 17.19
CA GLU A 78 -26.83 29.02 18.30
C GLU A 78 -28.29 29.27 17.84
N HIS A 79 -28.50 29.44 16.53
CA HIS A 79 -29.80 29.81 15.96
C HIS A 79 -30.57 28.63 15.38
N HIS A 80 -29.99 27.42 15.30
CA HIS A 80 -30.63 26.27 14.67
C HIS A 80 -30.75 25.10 15.64
N LYS A 81 -32.00 24.74 15.96
CA LYS A 81 -32.28 23.54 16.75
C LYS A 81 -32.05 22.27 15.96
N ILE A 82 -31.50 21.25 16.62
CA ILE A 82 -31.48 19.89 16.07
C ILE A 82 -32.92 19.48 15.80
N THR A 83 -33.17 18.95 14.65
CA THR A 83 -34.49 18.42 14.24
C THR A 83 -34.34 17.00 13.74
N PHE A 84 -35.41 16.23 13.78
CA PHE A 84 -35.43 14.90 13.17
C PHE A 84 -36.79 14.62 12.52
N ASP A 85 -36.75 13.81 11.49
CA ASP A 85 -37.92 13.27 10.81
C ASP A 85 -38.05 11.75 11.03
N GLU A 86 -38.79 11.05 10.20
CA GLU A 86 -38.98 9.59 10.33
C GLU A 86 -37.70 8.77 10.06
N LYS A 87 -36.67 9.32 9.40
CA LYS A 87 -35.51 8.58 8.90
C LYS A 87 -34.18 9.14 9.34
N LYS A 88 -34.10 10.43 9.63
CA LYS A 88 -32.83 11.14 9.85
C LYS A 88 -32.94 12.22 10.91
N THR A 89 -31.80 12.50 11.53
CA THR A 89 -31.56 13.65 12.41
C THR A 89 -30.71 14.67 11.65
N LEU A 90 -31.07 15.95 11.80
CA LEU A 90 -30.44 17.09 11.17
C LEU A 90 -29.66 17.88 12.23
N VAL A 91 -28.36 18.04 12.00
CA VAL A 91 -27.46 18.76 12.91
C VAL A 91 -26.91 19.98 12.19
N PRO A 92 -27.32 21.19 12.58
CA PRO A 92 -26.83 22.43 11.98
C PRO A 92 -25.48 22.83 12.59
N TRP A 93 -24.54 23.27 11.75
CA TRP A 93 -23.23 23.80 12.14
C TRP A 93 -23.16 25.31 11.90
N GLU A 94 -22.25 26.00 12.60
CA GLU A 94 -22.09 27.45 12.47
C GLU A 94 -21.80 27.94 11.07
N GLU A 95 -21.10 27.15 10.27
CA GLU A 95 -20.80 27.48 8.87
C GLU A 95 -22.02 27.49 7.91
N GLY A 96 -23.23 27.43 8.45
CA GLY A 96 -24.47 27.37 7.66
C GLY A 96 -24.71 26.03 6.96
N LYS A 97 -23.91 25.02 7.28
CA LYS A 97 -24.06 23.65 6.77
C LYS A 97 -24.94 22.84 7.74
N THR A 98 -25.72 21.92 7.23
CA THR A 98 -26.53 20.98 8.02
C THR A 98 -26.21 19.57 7.66
N SER A 99 -25.73 18.77 8.63
CA SER A 99 -25.48 17.34 8.42
C SER A 99 -26.73 16.52 8.65
N HIS A 100 -26.97 15.56 7.76
CA HIS A 100 -28.11 14.65 7.77
C HIS A 100 -27.63 13.25 8.14
N PHE A 101 -28.02 12.74 9.30
CA PHE A 101 -27.63 11.41 9.78
C PHE A 101 -28.84 10.48 9.81
N GLN A 102 -28.81 9.39 9.04
CA GLN A 102 -29.84 8.36 9.09
C GLN A 102 -29.88 7.68 10.47
N HIS A 103 -31.07 7.43 10.99
CA HIS A 103 -31.25 6.82 12.32
C HIS A 103 -30.59 5.46 12.43
N VAL A 104 -30.71 4.61 11.40
CA VAL A 104 -30.06 3.29 11.36
C VAL A 104 -28.54 3.43 11.43
N TRP A 105 -27.97 4.42 10.72
CA TRP A 105 -26.52 4.67 10.75
C TRP A 105 -26.10 5.14 12.15
N MET A 106 -26.82 6.08 12.74
CA MET A 106 -26.50 6.56 14.09
C MET A 106 -26.58 5.41 15.09
N ARG A 107 -27.69 4.64 15.10
CA ARG A 107 -27.84 3.51 16.03
C ARG A 107 -26.74 2.47 15.89
N ASP A 108 -26.34 2.20 14.65
CA ASP A 108 -25.27 1.25 14.33
C ASP A 108 -23.88 1.75 14.79
N HIS A 109 -23.66 3.06 14.85
CA HIS A 109 -22.40 3.68 15.25
C HIS A 109 -22.40 4.20 16.70
N CYS A 110 -23.27 3.66 17.55
CA CYS A 110 -23.25 3.98 18.98
C CYS A 110 -21.93 3.59 19.61
N GLN A 111 -21.32 4.52 20.35
CA GLN A 111 -19.98 4.36 20.96
C GLN A 111 -20.03 3.92 22.43
N CYS A 112 -21.23 3.62 23.00
CA CYS A 112 -21.32 3.15 24.38
C CYS A 112 -20.67 1.76 24.54
N SER A 113 -20.35 1.39 25.79
CA SER A 113 -19.65 0.12 26.09
C SER A 113 -20.46 -1.14 25.75
N GLU A 114 -21.78 -1.05 25.61
CA GLU A 114 -22.64 -2.15 25.19
C GLU A 114 -22.60 -2.37 23.68
N CYS A 115 -22.34 -1.31 22.89
CA CYS A 115 -22.33 -1.35 21.44
C CYS A 115 -20.91 -1.44 20.85
N PHE A 116 -19.92 -0.91 21.57
CA PHE A 116 -18.54 -0.86 21.12
C PHE A 116 -17.60 -1.22 22.28
N HIS A 117 -16.82 -2.28 22.11
CA HIS A 117 -15.98 -2.82 23.18
C HIS A 117 -14.86 -1.85 23.55
N PRO A 118 -14.75 -1.42 24.82
CA PRO A 118 -13.85 -0.32 25.23
C PRO A 118 -12.34 -0.67 25.06
N GLU A 119 -11.98 -1.95 25.18
CA GLU A 119 -10.59 -2.40 25.05
C GLU A 119 -10.21 -2.74 23.60
N THR A 120 -11.00 -3.63 22.97
CA THR A 120 -10.68 -4.14 21.63
C THR A 120 -11.01 -3.14 20.52
N LYS A 121 -11.77 -2.10 20.80
CA LYS A 121 -12.28 -1.14 19.83
C LYS A 121 -13.03 -1.80 18.67
N GLN A 122 -13.72 -2.88 18.96
CA GLN A 122 -14.54 -3.63 18.01
C GLN A 122 -16.03 -3.46 18.34
N ARG A 123 -16.83 -3.54 17.29
CA ARG A 123 -18.30 -3.49 17.42
C ARG A 123 -18.79 -4.73 18.15
N VAL A 124 -19.62 -4.54 19.17
CA VAL A 124 -20.35 -5.59 19.90
C VAL A 124 -21.78 -5.68 19.40
N LEU A 125 -22.38 -4.55 19.05
CA LEU A 125 -23.72 -4.49 18.50
C LEU A 125 -23.80 -5.29 17.19
N ASN A 126 -24.77 -6.20 17.13
CA ASN A 126 -25.12 -6.83 15.85
C ASN A 126 -25.96 -5.85 15.02
N THR A 127 -25.41 -5.32 13.97
CA THR A 127 -26.08 -4.39 13.03
C THR A 127 -27.44 -4.90 12.57
N PHE A 128 -27.57 -6.22 12.37
CA PHE A 128 -28.80 -6.83 11.86
C PHE A 128 -29.91 -6.97 12.91
N SER A 129 -29.61 -6.73 14.20
CA SER A 129 -30.61 -6.67 15.27
C SER A 129 -31.26 -5.28 15.39
N ILE A 130 -30.74 -4.27 14.71
CA ILE A 130 -31.32 -2.93 14.72
C ILE A 130 -32.68 -2.98 13.98
N PRO A 131 -33.78 -2.51 14.62
CA PRO A 131 -35.09 -2.47 13.95
C PRO A 131 -35.02 -1.63 12.66
N LYS A 132 -35.62 -2.14 11.57
CA LYS A 132 -35.65 -1.44 10.27
C LYS A 132 -36.28 -0.03 10.34
N ASN A 133 -37.17 0.17 11.27
CA ASN A 133 -37.91 1.42 11.53
C ASN A 133 -37.39 2.13 12.79
N ILE A 134 -36.09 1.97 13.10
CA ILE A 134 -35.48 2.63 14.26
C ILE A 134 -35.70 4.14 14.19
N GLN A 135 -36.21 4.72 15.26
CA GLN A 135 -36.49 6.15 15.37
C GLN A 135 -36.10 6.67 16.76
N PRO A 136 -35.68 7.93 16.86
CA PRO A 136 -35.55 8.57 18.16
C PRO A 136 -36.92 8.74 18.84
N ASP A 137 -36.96 8.54 20.15
CA ASP A 137 -38.03 8.98 21.00
C ASP A 137 -37.75 10.44 21.47
N VAL A 138 -36.48 10.67 21.84
CA VAL A 138 -35.98 11.99 22.29
C VAL A 138 -34.59 12.22 21.69
N VAL A 139 -34.35 13.46 21.27
CA VAL A 139 -33.05 13.98 20.87
C VAL A 139 -32.74 15.23 21.65
N GLU A 140 -31.67 15.19 22.43
CA GLU A 140 -31.26 16.31 23.30
C GLU A 140 -29.85 16.76 22.94
N ALA A 141 -29.69 18.07 22.78
CA ALA A 141 -28.37 18.68 22.66
C ALA A 141 -27.80 18.92 24.06
N GLU A 142 -26.56 18.48 24.27
CA GLU A 142 -25.77 18.71 25.47
C GLU A 142 -24.50 19.48 25.07
N ASP A 143 -23.79 20.08 26.03
CA ASP A 143 -22.57 20.88 25.81
C ASP A 143 -21.53 20.14 24.94
N LYS A 144 -21.37 18.84 25.14
CA LYS A 144 -20.31 18.02 24.46
C LYS A 144 -20.80 17.16 23.33
N GLY A 145 -22.11 17.11 23.09
CA GLY A 145 -22.65 16.19 22.08
C GLY A 145 -24.15 16.11 22.08
N MET A 146 -24.67 15.12 21.43
CA MET A 146 -26.09 14.86 21.28
C MET A 146 -26.43 13.50 21.90
N ARG A 147 -27.46 13.49 22.76
CA ARG A 147 -28.05 12.27 23.32
C ARG A 147 -29.28 11.88 22.53
N ILE A 148 -29.42 10.62 22.21
CA ILE A 148 -30.60 10.05 21.56
C ILE A 148 -31.11 8.87 22.37
N LYS A 149 -32.39 8.95 22.76
CA LYS A 149 -33.13 7.78 23.25
C LYS A 149 -33.92 7.15 22.11
N TRP A 150 -33.69 5.89 21.86
CA TRP A 150 -34.30 5.17 20.74
C TRP A 150 -35.64 4.56 21.13
N LYS A 151 -36.68 4.83 20.36
CA LYS A 151 -38.06 4.39 20.64
C LYS A 151 -38.22 2.88 20.53
N ASN A 152 -37.58 2.23 19.54
CA ASN A 152 -37.88 0.87 19.15
C ASN A 152 -37.09 -0.19 19.94
N ASP A 153 -35.95 0.14 20.51
CA ASP A 153 -35.12 -0.77 21.30
C ASP A 153 -34.79 -0.23 22.71
N GLY A 154 -35.24 0.96 23.03
CA GLY A 154 -35.04 1.59 24.36
C GLY A 154 -33.60 1.98 24.69
N HIS A 155 -32.68 1.83 23.72
CA HIS A 155 -31.27 2.13 23.91
C HIS A 155 -31.01 3.64 23.93
N GLU A 156 -30.00 4.06 24.70
CA GLU A 156 -29.52 5.45 24.71
C GLU A 156 -28.14 5.51 24.07
N SER A 157 -27.99 6.47 23.14
CA SER A 157 -26.73 6.74 22.46
C SER A 157 -26.27 8.16 22.71
N PHE A 158 -24.97 8.36 22.89
CA PHE A 158 -24.38 9.70 22.98
C PHE A 158 -23.35 9.85 21.87
N TYR A 159 -23.39 10.97 21.14
CA TYR A 159 -22.50 11.31 20.04
C TYR A 159 -21.86 12.67 20.32
N ASN A 160 -20.53 12.70 20.45
CA ASN A 160 -19.75 13.90 20.61
C ASN A 160 -19.85 14.80 19.37
N TRP A 161 -19.87 16.12 19.51
CA TRP A 161 -19.97 17.07 18.37
C TRP A 161 -18.82 16.92 17.41
N GLU A 162 -17.59 16.82 17.90
CA GLU A 162 -16.39 16.61 17.08
C GLU A 162 -16.50 15.32 16.27
N TRP A 163 -16.99 14.24 16.88
CA TRP A 163 -17.19 12.95 16.20
C TRP A 163 -18.27 13.05 15.12
N LEU A 164 -19.41 13.69 15.39
CA LEU A 164 -20.48 13.89 14.39
C LEU A 164 -19.99 14.74 13.22
N HIS A 165 -19.28 15.83 13.47
CA HIS A 165 -18.71 16.67 12.43
C HIS A 165 -17.72 15.88 11.59
N LEU A 166 -16.81 15.15 12.25
CA LEU A 166 -15.79 14.32 11.64
C LEU A 166 -16.37 13.22 10.75
N HIS A 167 -17.52 12.66 11.12
CA HIS A 167 -18.17 11.56 10.41
C HIS A 167 -19.38 12.00 9.57
N SER A 168 -19.56 13.30 9.35
CA SER A 168 -20.61 13.78 8.47
C SER A 168 -20.39 13.28 7.03
N TYR A 169 -21.41 12.67 6.47
CA TYR A 169 -21.40 12.12 5.12
C TYR A 169 -22.44 12.74 4.19
N ASN A 170 -23.35 13.54 4.73
CA ASN A 170 -24.41 14.21 3.95
C ASN A 170 -24.73 15.62 4.53
N PRO A 171 -24.10 16.67 4.00
CA PRO A 171 -22.94 16.65 3.10
C PRO A 171 -21.71 16.08 3.80
N ARG A 172 -20.76 15.58 3.01
CA ARG A 172 -19.44 15.26 3.54
C ARG A 172 -18.75 16.58 3.87
N LEU A 173 -18.48 16.81 5.14
CA LEU A 173 -17.70 17.94 5.58
C LEU A 173 -16.23 17.65 5.28
N GLU A 174 -15.54 18.64 4.71
CA GLU A 174 -14.17 18.42 4.25
C GLU A 174 -13.25 18.12 5.43
N ARG A 175 -12.59 16.99 5.35
CA ARG A 175 -11.44 16.64 6.16
C ARG A 175 -10.21 16.92 5.35
N TYR A 176 -9.53 18.00 5.61
CA TYR A 176 -8.24 18.23 4.97
C TYR A 176 -7.15 17.46 5.74
N ILE A 177 -7.02 16.18 5.48
CA ILE A 177 -5.79 15.44 5.78
C ILE A 177 -5.15 15.14 4.42
N SER A 178 -4.58 16.18 3.80
CA SER A 178 -3.69 15.97 2.68
C SER A 178 -2.40 15.36 3.22
N PRO A 179 -1.94 14.23 2.67
CA PRO A 179 -0.59 13.77 2.93
C PRO A 179 0.34 14.91 2.52
N GLN A 180 1.11 15.46 3.45
CA GLN A 180 2.06 16.54 3.18
C GLN A 180 3.25 15.98 2.40
N PHE A 181 3.03 15.62 1.12
CA PHE A 181 4.12 15.24 0.24
C PHE A 181 4.91 16.48 -0.17
N LYS A 182 6.22 16.45 0.02
CA LYS A 182 7.11 17.38 -0.65
C LYS A 182 7.65 16.66 -1.90
N PHE A 183 7.23 17.12 -3.07
CA PHE A 183 7.77 16.67 -4.33
C PHE A 183 9.18 17.23 -4.52
N TRP A 184 10.03 16.44 -5.16
CA TRP A 184 11.42 16.82 -5.35
C TRP A 184 11.98 16.27 -6.69
N GLY A 185 13.04 16.90 -7.14
CA GLY A 185 13.88 16.48 -8.25
C GLY A 185 15.35 16.49 -7.83
N SER A 186 16.26 16.78 -8.75
CA SER A 186 17.71 16.83 -8.48
C SER A 186 18.10 17.80 -7.37
N GLU A 187 17.29 18.84 -7.11
CA GLU A 187 17.51 19.84 -6.05
C GLU A 187 17.44 19.25 -4.63
N ILE A 188 16.93 18.05 -4.46
CA ILE A 188 16.92 17.37 -3.14
C ILE A 188 18.34 17.18 -2.60
N ALA A 189 19.34 17.15 -3.46
CA ALA A 189 20.75 17.06 -3.08
C ALA A 189 21.20 18.19 -2.15
N GLU A 190 20.53 19.36 -2.18
CA GLU A 190 20.85 20.51 -1.33
C GLU A 190 20.37 20.36 0.12
N GLY A 191 19.48 19.39 0.40
CA GLY A 191 18.92 19.16 1.73
C GLY A 191 18.25 17.81 1.85
N LEU A 192 19.05 16.78 2.08
CA LEU A 192 18.60 15.40 2.18
C LEU A 192 17.78 15.16 3.46
N PRO A 193 16.72 14.36 3.41
CA PRO A 193 16.04 13.91 4.61
C PRO A 193 16.89 12.87 5.35
N GLU A 194 17.36 13.22 6.54
CA GLU A 194 18.24 12.41 7.37
C GLU A 194 17.81 12.39 8.82
N VAL A 195 18.09 11.29 9.52
CA VAL A 195 17.92 11.13 10.97
C VAL A 195 19.15 10.42 11.55
N GLU A 196 19.37 10.61 12.85
CA GLU A 196 20.44 9.91 13.57
C GLU A 196 19.96 8.56 14.09
N TYR A 197 20.78 7.54 13.95
CA TYR A 197 20.50 6.19 14.42
C TYR A 197 20.15 6.13 15.91
N GLU A 198 20.94 6.78 16.75
CA GLU A 198 20.72 6.83 18.20
C GLU A 198 19.32 7.37 18.52
N ALA A 199 18.92 8.50 17.91
CA ALA A 199 17.60 9.09 18.15
C ALA A 199 16.45 8.13 17.76
N VAL A 200 16.61 7.39 16.67
CA VAL A 200 15.62 6.38 16.22
C VAL A 200 15.57 5.20 17.19
N MET A 201 16.73 4.75 17.69
CA MET A 201 16.78 3.58 18.57
C MET A 201 16.31 3.90 20.01
N GLU A 202 16.57 5.11 20.48
CA GLU A 202 16.27 5.52 21.87
C GLU A 202 14.79 5.81 22.13
N SER A 203 14.05 6.35 21.12
CA SER A 203 12.72 6.87 21.38
C SER A 203 11.71 6.68 20.26
N ASP A 204 10.43 6.65 20.64
CA ASP A 204 9.31 6.72 19.66
C ASP A 204 9.21 8.08 18.97
N ALA A 205 9.71 9.15 19.58
CA ALA A 205 9.82 10.46 18.95
C ALA A 205 10.81 10.45 17.77
N GLY A 206 11.97 9.79 17.92
CA GLY A 206 12.93 9.58 16.83
C GLY A 206 12.35 8.73 15.70
N VAL A 207 11.61 7.68 16.03
CA VAL A 207 10.85 6.91 15.01
C VAL A 207 9.79 7.77 14.35
N GLY A 208 9.13 8.64 15.10
CA GLY A 208 8.13 9.58 14.58
C GLY A 208 8.75 10.55 13.56
N GLU A 209 9.91 11.11 13.86
CA GLU A 209 10.63 11.98 12.92
C GLU A 209 11.03 11.22 11.66
N TRP A 210 11.60 10.02 11.82
CA TRP A 210 12.02 9.17 10.72
C TRP A 210 10.85 8.83 9.79
N THR A 211 9.76 8.31 10.33
CA THR A 211 8.56 7.94 9.55
C THR A 211 7.89 9.16 8.90
N ARG A 212 7.93 10.34 9.54
CA ARG A 212 7.45 11.60 8.98
C ARG A 212 8.28 12.03 7.77
N LYS A 213 9.62 11.94 7.84
CA LYS A 213 10.51 12.24 6.72
C LYS A 213 10.28 11.28 5.56
N ILE A 214 10.16 9.96 5.82
CA ILE A 214 9.80 8.97 4.80
C ILE A 214 8.46 9.35 4.15
N ARG A 215 7.43 9.66 4.95
CA ARG A 215 6.12 10.04 4.41
C ARG A 215 6.17 11.31 3.59
N LYS A 216 6.90 12.33 4.04
CA LYS A 216 7.00 13.65 3.41
C LYS A 216 7.80 13.61 2.10
N TYR A 217 8.97 12.98 2.11
CA TYR A 217 9.92 12.99 0.99
C TYR A 217 9.90 11.70 0.16
N GLY A 218 9.34 10.63 0.68
CA GLY A 218 9.38 9.30 0.07
C GLY A 218 10.66 8.52 0.36
N PHE A 219 11.64 9.12 1.03
CA PHE A 219 12.86 8.43 1.47
C PHE A 219 13.50 9.15 2.65
N CYS A 220 14.44 8.48 3.31
CA CYS A 220 15.26 9.06 4.37
C CYS A 220 16.55 8.26 4.54
N TYR A 221 17.65 8.95 4.84
CA TYR A 221 18.88 8.31 5.31
C TYR A 221 18.90 8.22 6.83
N VAL A 222 19.62 7.23 7.34
CA VAL A 222 19.87 7.10 8.79
C VAL A 222 21.38 7.11 9.02
N ASN A 223 21.88 8.13 9.70
CA ASN A 223 23.31 8.30 9.94
C ASN A 223 23.75 7.52 11.18
N GLY A 224 24.99 7.02 11.18
CA GLY A 224 25.62 6.41 12.35
C GLY A 224 25.19 4.97 12.64
N VAL A 225 24.60 4.27 11.69
CA VAL A 225 24.19 2.86 11.88
C VAL A 225 25.43 1.96 11.92
N PRO A 226 25.60 1.07 12.92
CA PRO A 226 26.66 0.06 12.90
C PRO A 226 26.62 -0.77 11.61
N VAL A 227 27.80 -0.99 11.00
CA VAL A 227 27.91 -1.62 9.68
C VAL A 227 27.78 -3.14 9.78
N THR A 228 26.62 -3.60 10.25
CA THR A 228 26.30 -5.02 10.44
C THR A 228 24.85 -5.32 10.01
N PRO A 229 24.56 -6.55 9.54
CA PRO A 229 23.19 -6.96 9.26
C PRO A 229 22.29 -6.94 10.51
N GLU A 230 22.82 -7.24 11.69
CA GLU A 230 22.08 -7.27 12.94
C GLU A 230 21.56 -5.89 13.32
N ALA A 231 22.43 -4.87 13.32
CA ALA A 231 22.03 -3.49 13.59
C ALA A 231 21.05 -2.96 12.53
N THR A 232 21.23 -3.37 11.28
CA THR A 232 20.29 -3.05 10.20
C THR A 232 18.92 -3.66 10.46
N LYS A 233 18.87 -4.91 10.92
CA LYS A 233 17.62 -5.58 11.27
C LYS A 233 16.90 -4.87 12.42
N GLU A 234 17.64 -4.59 13.50
CA GLU A 234 17.10 -3.88 14.67
C GLU A 234 16.53 -2.51 14.27
N LEU A 235 17.24 -1.77 13.42
CA LEU A 235 16.77 -0.48 12.90
C LEU A 235 15.45 -0.64 12.13
N VAL A 236 15.36 -1.59 11.20
CA VAL A 236 14.13 -1.83 10.41
C VAL A 236 12.98 -2.19 11.34
N GLU A 237 13.21 -3.02 12.35
CA GLU A 237 12.21 -3.49 13.31
C GLU A 237 11.72 -2.38 14.26
N ARG A 238 12.40 -1.21 14.32
CA ARG A 238 11.85 0.00 14.97
C ARG A 238 10.59 0.52 14.27
N ILE A 239 10.48 0.33 12.97
CA ILE A 239 9.24 0.64 12.24
C ILE A 239 8.25 -0.51 12.41
N ALA A 240 8.60 -1.70 11.93
CA ALA A 240 7.72 -2.87 11.96
C ALA A 240 8.46 -4.16 11.66
N HIS A 241 7.73 -5.28 11.76
CA HIS A 241 8.23 -6.58 11.35
C HIS A 241 8.66 -6.60 9.89
N ILE A 242 9.79 -7.25 9.64
CA ILE A 242 10.30 -7.43 8.28
C ILE A 242 9.33 -8.30 7.47
N LYS A 243 8.97 -7.83 6.28
CA LYS A 243 8.14 -8.59 5.34
C LYS A 243 8.95 -9.74 4.74
N HIS A 244 8.58 -10.97 5.04
CA HIS A 244 9.15 -12.15 4.40
C HIS A 244 8.71 -12.25 2.95
N THR A 245 9.67 -12.48 2.06
CA THR A 245 9.46 -12.69 0.64
C THR A 245 10.20 -13.97 0.20
N HIS A 246 10.17 -14.30 -1.09
CA HIS A 246 10.98 -15.38 -1.63
C HIS A 246 12.49 -15.12 -1.57
N TYR A 247 12.92 -13.88 -1.30
CA TYR A 247 14.31 -13.54 -0.96
C TYR A 247 14.67 -13.80 0.51
N GLY A 248 13.68 -14.14 1.33
CA GLY A 248 13.79 -14.25 2.80
C GLY A 248 13.21 -13.04 3.53
N GLY A 249 13.62 -12.85 4.78
CA GLY A 249 13.32 -11.66 5.58
C GLY A 249 14.37 -10.57 5.36
N LEU A 250 15.33 -10.45 6.30
CA LEU A 250 16.52 -9.63 6.05
C LEU A 250 17.39 -10.33 4.99
N TRP A 251 17.64 -9.65 3.88
CA TRP A 251 18.56 -10.15 2.86
C TRP A 251 19.95 -9.52 3.07
N ASP A 252 20.99 -10.32 2.87
CA ASP A 252 22.41 -9.97 2.94
C ASP A 252 23.11 -10.70 1.80
N PHE A 253 23.66 -9.97 0.86
CA PHE A 253 24.23 -10.56 -0.33
C PHE A 253 25.40 -9.78 -0.91
N THR A 254 26.24 -10.50 -1.64
CA THR A 254 27.17 -9.96 -2.63
C THR A 254 26.62 -10.24 -4.03
N SER A 255 27.14 -9.56 -5.04
CA SER A 255 26.68 -9.71 -6.43
C SER A 255 27.24 -11.00 -7.05
N ASP A 256 26.58 -12.13 -6.77
CA ASP A 256 27.03 -13.51 -7.11
C ASP A 256 25.96 -14.35 -7.84
N LEU A 257 24.85 -13.75 -8.30
CA LEU A 257 23.71 -14.43 -8.92
C LEU A 257 23.05 -15.52 -8.06
N SER A 258 23.26 -15.50 -6.75
CA SER A 258 22.74 -16.50 -5.82
C SER A 258 21.21 -16.61 -5.85
N LYS A 259 20.51 -15.53 -6.20
CA LYS A 259 19.03 -15.46 -6.26
C LYS A 259 18.47 -15.36 -7.67
N LYS A 260 19.28 -15.51 -8.73
CA LYS A 260 18.86 -15.44 -10.14
C LYS A 260 17.92 -14.28 -10.47
N ASP A 261 18.32 -13.11 -10.03
CA ASP A 261 17.67 -11.84 -10.24
C ASP A 261 18.73 -10.83 -10.72
N THR A 262 18.36 -9.86 -11.54
CA THR A 262 19.27 -8.84 -12.07
C THR A 262 19.87 -7.96 -10.97
N ALA A 263 19.19 -7.79 -9.84
CA ALA A 263 19.70 -7.09 -8.66
C ALA A 263 21.00 -7.70 -8.10
N TYR A 264 21.22 -9.02 -8.32
CA TYR A 264 22.42 -9.76 -7.91
C TYR A 264 23.51 -9.78 -8.98
N THR A 265 23.43 -8.89 -9.96
CA THR A 265 24.45 -8.70 -11.01
C THR A 265 25.22 -7.42 -10.82
N THR A 266 26.28 -7.23 -11.57
CA THR A 266 27.04 -5.96 -11.64
C THR A 266 26.51 -4.98 -12.69
N LEU A 267 25.46 -5.36 -13.42
CA LEU A 267 24.85 -4.54 -14.46
C LEU A 267 24.15 -3.31 -13.88
N ALA A 268 24.03 -2.28 -14.70
CA ALA A 268 23.17 -1.12 -14.37
C ALA A 268 21.71 -1.56 -14.31
N LEU A 269 20.97 -1.02 -13.35
CA LEU A 269 19.53 -1.19 -13.20
C LEU A 269 18.86 0.16 -13.47
N GLY A 270 17.96 0.20 -14.44
CA GLY A 270 17.12 1.37 -14.70
C GLY A 270 16.21 1.66 -13.51
N VAL A 271 15.68 2.87 -13.44
CA VAL A 271 14.77 3.26 -12.34
C VAL A 271 13.47 2.44 -12.38
N HIS A 272 13.14 1.84 -11.25
CA HIS A 272 12.00 0.93 -11.08
C HIS A 272 11.46 0.97 -9.64
N THR A 273 10.30 0.38 -9.44
CA THR A 273 9.78 -0.02 -8.12
C THR A 273 9.86 -1.53 -7.99
N ASP A 274 10.22 -2.01 -6.81
CA ASP A 274 10.37 -3.43 -6.53
C ASP A 274 9.04 -4.16 -6.32
N THR A 275 9.08 -5.48 -6.51
CA THR A 275 7.99 -6.41 -6.21
C THR A 275 6.68 -6.11 -6.95
N THR A 276 6.76 -5.60 -8.18
CA THR A 276 5.59 -5.34 -9.04
C THR A 276 4.77 -6.59 -9.30
N TYR A 277 5.39 -7.76 -9.19
CA TYR A 277 4.79 -9.09 -9.31
C TYR A 277 4.06 -9.58 -8.05
N PHE A 278 4.06 -8.83 -6.95
CA PHE A 278 3.16 -9.11 -5.83
C PHE A 278 1.81 -8.41 -5.99
N SER A 279 0.72 -9.06 -5.56
CA SER A 279 -0.59 -8.41 -5.47
C SER A 279 -0.55 -7.19 -4.55
N ASN A 280 0.19 -7.28 -3.44
CA ASN A 280 0.52 -6.19 -2.54
C ASN A 280 2.05 -5.97 -2.52
N PRO A 281 2.59 -5.04 -3.30
CA PRO A 281 4.03 -4.77 -3.34
C PRO A 281 4.58 -4.35 -1.98
N ALA A 282 5.87 -4.59 -1.77
CA ALA A 282 6.58 -4.04 -0.61
C ALA A 282 6.41 -2.52 -0.57
N SER A 283 6.14 -1.97 0.61
CA SER A 283 5.96 -0.54 0.79
C SER A 283 7.27 0.17 1.05
N LEU A 284 7.94 -0.19 2.13
CA LEU A 284 9.27 0.35 2.36
C LEU A 284 10.33 -0.67 1.97
N GLN A 285 11.44 -0.14 1.50
CA GLN A 285 12.65 -0.89 1.21
C GLN A 285 13.85 -0.16 1.82
N LEU A 286 14.67 -0.89 2.55
CA LEU A 286 15.90 -0.36 3.12
C LEU A 286 17.10 -1.03 2.46
N PHE A 287 18.09 -0.20 2.11
CA PHE A 287 19.40 -0.61 1.61
C PHE A 287 20.50 -0.12 2.54
N HIS A 288 21.35 -1.01 3.02
CA HIS A 288 22.55 -0.70 3.78
C HIS A 288 23.77 -1.28 3.08
N LEU A 289 24.63 -0.43 2.56
CA LEU A 289 25.93 -0.84 2.03
C LEU A 289 26.82 -1.24 3.18
N LEU A 290 27.26 -2.50 3.21
CA LEU A 290 28.20 -2.98 4.22
C LEU A 290 29.66 -2.83 3.78
N SER A 291 29.92 -3.05 2.49
CA SER A 291 31.26 -2.84 1.91
C SER A 291 31.21 -2.72 0.40
N HIS A 292 32.18 -2.01 -0.17
CA HIS A 292 32.50 -2.01 -1.59
C HIS A 292 34.02 -1.95 -1.72
N THR A 293 34.63 -3.03 -2.18
CA THR A 293 36.09 -3.18 -2.30
C THR A 293 36.50 -3.66 -3.69
N ASP A 294 37.72 -3.39 -4.04
CA ASP A 294 38.36 -3.84 -5.29
C ASP A 294 37.65 -3.33 -6.56
N GLY A 295 36.96 -2.20 -6.48
CA GLY A 295 36.23 -1.66 -7.61
C GLY A 295 35.59 -0.28 -7.37
N SER A 296 34.76 0.12 -8.31
CA SER A 296 34.11 1.45 -8.35
C SER A 296 32.71 1.38 -8.97
N GLY A 297 32.00 2.52 -9.03
CA GLY A 297 30.66 2.62 -9.58
C GLY A 297 29.58 2.26 -8.56
N GLY A 298 28.42 1.78 -9.03
CA GLY A 298 27.32 1.36 -8.19
C GLY A 298 26.58 2.49 -7.48
N GLN A 299 26.67 3.71 -8.01
CA GLN A 299 25.89 4.85 -7.54
C GLN A 299 24.40 4.54 -7.65
N SER A 300 23.65 4.87 -6.62
CA SER A 300 22.20 4.74 -6.61
C SER A 300 21.56 5.95 -7.27
N ILE A 301 20.49 5.74 -7.99
CA ILE A 301 19.63 6.77 -8.54
C ILE A 301 18.26 6.68 -7.87
N LEU A 302 17.69 7.83 -7.50
CA LEU A 302 16.32 7.95 -7.00
C LEU A 302 15.54 8.95 -7.87
N VAL A 303 14.26 8.65 -8.10
CA VAL A 303 13.31 9.53 -8.79
C VAL A 303 12.01 9.58 -7.99
N ASP A 304 11.53 10.80 -7.67
CA ASP A 304 10.19 10.98 -7.11
C ASP A 304 9.12 10.68 -8.16
N GLY A 305 8.61 9.46 -8.13
CA GLY A 305 7.64 9.01 -9.11
C GLY A 305 6.33 9.80 -9.06
N PHE A 306 5.92 10.32 -7.89
CA PHE A 306 4.71 11.15 -7.82
C PHE A 306 4.90 12.51 -8.49
N ARG A 307 6.10 13.13 -8.35
CA ARG A 307 6.47 14.31 -9.13
C ARG A 307 6.50 14.00 -10.63
N ALA A 308 7.17 12.93 -11.01
CA ALA A 308 7.26 12.51 -12.41
C ALA A 308 5.87 12.22 -13.03
N ALA A 309 5.00 11.54 -12.28
CA ALA A 309 3.62 11.30 -12.72
C ALA A 309 2.81 12.58 -12.86
N LYS A 310 3.03 13.57 -11.98
CA LYS A 310 2.43 14.90 -12.09
C LYS A 310 2.89 15.61 -13.36
N ILE A 311 4.20 15.61 -13.64
CA ILE A 311 4.77 16.20 -14.86
C ILE A 311 4.16 15.54 -16.10
N LEU A 312 4.13 14.20 -16.16
CA LEU A 312 3.53 13.48 -17.28
C LEU A 312 2.04 13.84 -17.46
N ARG A 313 1.30 13.98 -16.36
CA ARG A 313 -0.13 14.36 -16.42
C ARG A 313 -0.33 15.76 -16.98
N GLU A 314 0.58 16.69 -16.71
CA GLU A 314 0.53 18.07 -17.19
C GLU A 314 0.96 18.19 -18.65
N GLU A 315 2.01 17.46 -19.06
CA GLU A 315 2.56 17.53 -20.41
C GLU A 315 1.86 16.59 -21.42
N ASP A 316 1.51 15.38 -20.99
CA ASP A 316 0.78 14.39 -21.79
C ASP A 316 -0.30 13.68 -20.97
N PRO A 317 -1.48 14.33 -20.81
CA PRO A 317 -2.63 13.74 -20.10
C PRO A 317 -3.10 12.42 -20.72
N THR A 318 -2.83 12.19 -22.00
CA THR A 318 -3.22 10.95 -22.69
C THR A 318 -2.33 9.80 -22.27
N ALA A 319 -1.00 9.98 -22.26
CA ALA A 319 -0.05 9.00 -21.77
C ALA A 319 -0.32 8.67 -20.28
N TYR A 320 -0.56 9.69 -19.45
CA TYR A 320 -0.91 9.46 -18.03
C TYR A 320 -2.16 8.59 -17.91
N ARG A 321 -3.20 8.84 -18.70
CA ARG A 321 -4.45 8.08 -18.68
C ARG A 321 -4.25 6.64 -19.15
N VAL A 322 -3.45 6.43 -20.19
CA VAL A 322 -3.09 5.09 -20.68
C VAL A 322 -2.40 4.30 -19.57
N LEU A 323 -1.39 4.87 -18.90
CA LEU A 323 -0.66 4.22 -17.81
C LEU A 323 -1.49 4.05 -16.53
N SER A 324 -2.61 4.74 -16.41
CA SER A 324 -3.60 4.57 -15.33
C SER A 324 -4.63 3.47 -15.61
N ASN A 325 -4.78 3.01 -16.85
CA ASN A 325 -5.84 2.07 -17.23
C ASN A 325 -5.30 0.77 -17.81
N VAL A 326 -4.26 0.82 -18.66
CA VAL A 326 -3.67 -0.39 -19.24
C VAL A 326 -3.01 -1.23 -18.16
N ARG A 327 -3.43 -2.49 -18.06
CA ARG A 327 -3.00 -3.41 -17.02
C ARG A 327 -1.81 -4.23 -17.50
N ILE A 328 -0.73 -4.19 -16.73
CA ILE A 328 0.53 -4.83 -17.04
C ILE A 328 0.67 -6.12 -16.23
N PRO A 329 0.79 -7.28 -16.87
CA PRO A 329 1.17 -8.51 -16.18
C PRO A 329 2.65 -8.44 -15.80
N SER A 330 3.00 -9.00 -14.66
CA SER A 330 4.37 -9.05 -14.15
C SER A 330 4.65 -10.40 -13.48
N HIS A 331 5.91 -10.80 -13.43
CA HIS A 331 6.31 -12.05 -12.81
C HIS A 331 7.72 -12.02 -12.23
N SER A 332 7.97 -12.91 -11.27
CA SER A 332 9.30 -13.30 -10.81
C SER A 332 9.40 -14.83 -10.85
N SER A 333 10.16 -15.35 -11.80
CA SER A 333 10.22 -16.79 -12.10
C SER A 333 11.65 -17.30 -12.31
N GLY A 334 12.68 -16.54 -11.95
CA GLY A 334 14.09 -16.93 -12.10
C GLY A 334 14.50 -18.11 -11.21
N ASN A 335 13.92 -18.20 -10.01
CA ASN A 335 14.23 -19.26 -9.05
C ASN A 335 13.38 -20.51 -9.31
N ARG A 336 14.00 -21.71 -9.31
CA ARG A 336 13.34 -22.98 -9.65
C ARG A 336 12.11 -23.31 -8.79
N GLY A 337 12.05 -22.85 -7.57
CA GLY A 337 10.99 -23.15 -6.60
C GLY A 337 9.85 -22.14 -6.58
N SER A 338 9.92 -21.07 -7.38
CA SER A 338 8.93 -20.00 -7.33
C SER A 338 8.57 -19.45 -8.72
N SER A 339 7.30 -19.19 -8.92
CA SER A 339 6.78 -18.36 -10.02
C SER A 339 5.71 -17.48 -9.42
N ILE A 340 6.08 -16.25 -9.14
CA ILE A 340 5.23 -15.28 -8.45
C ILE A 340 4.61 -14.37 -9.50
N GLN A 341 3.30 -14.25 -9.45
CA GLN A 341 2.50 -13.35 -10.29
C GLN A 341 1.42 -12.74 -9.43
N PRO A 342 1.01 -11.49 -9.68
CA PRO A 342 -0.12 -10.93 -8.96
C PRO A 342 -1.41 -11.64 -9.37
N TYR A 343 -2.41 -11.68 -8.48
CA TYR A 343 -3.70 -12.31 -8.77
C TYR A 343 -4.44 -11.69 -9.98
N ALA A 344 -4.10 -10.46 -10.32
CA ALA A 344 -4.55 -9.75 -11.51
C ALA A 344 -3.45 -8.79 -12.01
N PRO A 345 -3.39 -8.46 -13.29
CA PRO A 345 -2.52 -7.41 -13.79
C PRO A 345 -2.98 -6.03 -13.26
N PHE A 346 -2.02 -5.14 -13.02
CA PHE A 346 -2.25 -3.80 -12.48
C PHE A 346 -1.72 -2.72 -13.41
N PRO A 347 -2.30 -1.51 -13.42
CA PRO A 347 -1.76 -0.38 -14.17
C PRO A 347 -0.47 0.14 -13.52
N VAL A 348 0.27 1.00 -14.23
CA VAL A 348 1.43 1.71 -13.67
C VAL A 348 1.00 2.64 -12.55
N PHE A 349 0.00 3.48 -12.81
CA PHE A 349 -0.52 4.44 -11.84
C PHE A 349 -1.78 3.89 -11.18
N ASN A 350 -1.68 3.62 -9.89
CA ASN A 350 -2.78 3.09 -9.09
C ASN A 350 -3.35 4.23 -8.23
N HIS A 351 -4.65 4.43 -8.34
CA HIS A 351 -5.35 5.53 -7.69
C HIS A 351 -6.24 5.06 -6.55
N HIS A 352 -6.41 5.92 -5.56
CA HIS A 352 -7.36 5.70 -4.49
C HIS A 352 -8.79 5.66 -5.06
N PRO A 353 -9.57 4.60 -4.77
CA PRO A 353 -10.85 4.36 -5.45
C PRO A 353 -11.94 5.41 -5.13
N VAL A 354 -11.78 6.16 -4.04
CA VAL A 354 -12.79 7.14 -3.59
C VAL A 354 -12.45 8.56 -4.07
N ASN A 355 -11.20 9.00 -3.91
CA ASN A 355 -10.80 10.38 -4.19
C ASN A 355 -9.92 10.54 -5.44
N GLY A 356 -9.53 9.45 -6.09
CA GLY A 356 -8.73 9.48 -7.32
C GLY A 356 -7.27 9.90 -7.15
N GLU A 357 -6.78 10.06 -5.91
CA GLU A 357 -5.37 10.39 -5.67
C GLU A 357 -4.44 9.25 -6.07
N LEU A 358 -3.27 9.59 -6.65
CA LEU A 358 -2.22 8.62 -6.94
C LEU A 358 -1.64 8.09 -5.62
N ILE A 359 -1.70 6.78 -5.42
CA ILE A 359 -1.26 6.14 -4.17
C ILE A 359 -0.10 5.18 -4.35
N LEU A 360 0.10 4.65 -5.57
CA LEU A 360 1.12 3.65 -5.84
C LEU A 360 1.53 3.69 -7.30
N ILE A 361 2.83 3.66 -7.55
CA ILE A 361 3.42 3.44 -8.87
C ILE A 361 3.97 2.02 -8.92
N ARG A 362 3.57 1.27 -9.97
CA ARG A 362 4.11 -0.05 -10.31
C ARG A 362 4.85 0.06 -11.63
N TRP A 363 6.15 0.22 -11.56
CA TRP A 363 6.98 0.33 -12.73
C TRP A 363 8.28 -0.46 -12.58
N ASN A 364 8.34 -1.58 -13.25
CA ASN A 364 9.57 -2.32 -13.47
C ASN A 364 9.51 -2.93 -14.87
N ASN A 365 10.34 -2.44 -15.77
CA ASN A 365 10.34 -2.92 -17.15
C ASN A 365 10.80 -4.37 -17.24
N ASP A 366 11.68 -4.80 -16.35
CA ASP A 366 12.31 -6.12 -16.38
C ASP A 366 11.41 -7.22 -15.83
N ASP A 367 10.48 -6.86 -14.94
CA ASP A 367 9.49 -7.77 -14.36
C ASP A 367 8.26 -7.99 -15.25
N ARG A 368 8.12 -7.27 -16.36
CA ARG A 368 6.94 -7.40 -17.23
C ARG A 368 6.84 -8.77 -17.85
N ALA A 369 5.67 -9.40 -17.71
CA ALA A 369 5.32 -10.60 -18.47
C ALA A 369 4.78 -10.23 -19.86
N THR A 370 4.51 -11.24 -20.69
CA THR A 370 3.93 -11.05 -22.01
C THR A 370 2.56 -10.39 -21.91
N MET A 371 2.40 -9.28 -22.61
CA MET A 371 1.15 -8.52 -22.68
C MET A 371 0.34 -9.01 -23.89
N ASP A 372 -0.59 -9.94 -23.67
CA ASP A 372 -1.38 -10.62 -24.70
C ASP A 372 -2.90 -10.33 -24.58
N ARG A 373 -3.31 -9.54 -23.59
CA ARG A 373 -4.72 -9.22 -23.33
C ARG A 373 -4.97 -7.73 -23.46
N TRP A 374 -5.39 -7.33 -24.64
CA TRP A 374 -5.70 -5.96 -25.00
C TRP A 374 -7.21 -5.81 -25.22
N ASP A 375 -7.82 -4.81 -24.62
CA ASP A 375 -9.24 -4.53 -24.82
C ASP A 375 -9.48 -3.97 -26.24
N ASP A 376 -8.55 -3.15 -26.75
CA ASP A 376 -8.49 -2.65 -28.11
C ASP A 376 -7.09 -2.91 -28.68
N PRO A 377 -6.94 -3.47 -29.90
CA PRO A 377 -5.64 -3.61 -30.55
C PRO A 377 -4.83 -2.31 -30.66
N ALA A 378 -5.50 -1.15 -30.77
CA ALA A 378 -4.85 0.15 -30.79
C ALA A 378 -4.21 0.54 -29.43
N ASP A 379 -4.56 -0.13 -28.34
CA ASP A 379 -3.95 0.10 -27.05
C ASP A 379 -2.51 -0.39 -26.98
N VAL A 380 -2.10 -1.27 -27.89
CA VAL A 380 -0.69 -1.71 -28.01
C VAL A 380 0.20 -0.50 -28.29
N ASP A 381 -0.06 0.21 -29.37
CA ASP A 381 0.75 1.38 -29.76
C ASP A 381 0.66 2.48 -28.71
N ARG A 382 -0.56 2.79 -28.24
CA ARG A 382 -0.80 3.78 -27.19
C ARG A 382 -0.02 3.49 -25.92
N PHE A 383 0.06 2.22 -25.51
CA PHE A 383 0.83 1.82 -24.33
C PHE A 383 2.31 2.06 -24.52
N TYR A 384 2.87 1.64 -25.66
CA TYR A 384 4.32 1.82 -25.90
C TYR A 384 4.70 3.29 -26.06
N GLU A 385 3.86 4.11 -26.65
CA GLU A 385 4.04 5.58 -26.70
C GLU A 385 4.01 6.18 -25.29
N ALA A 386 3.01 5.84 -24.49
CA ALA A 386 2.89 6.29 -23.11
C ALA A 386 4.05 5.83 -22.23
N ALA A 387 4.52 4.58 -22.42
CA ALA A 387 5.66 4.05 -21.69
C ALA A 387 6.97 4.77 -22.07
N ARG A 388 7.15 5.20 -23.33
CA ARG A 388 8.27 6.05 -23.76
C ARG A 388 8.20 7.41 -23.10
N ALA A 389 7.05 8.08 -23.17
CA ALA A 389 6.86 9.39 -22.54
C ALA A 389 7.15 9.33 -21.03
N TRP A 390 6.70 8.26 -20.36
CA TRP A 390 7.01 8.03 -18.95
C TRP A 390 8.53 7.87 -18.71
N ASN A 391 9.18 7.00 -19.48
CA ASN A 391 10.62 6.79 -19.37
C ASN A 391 11.42 8.08 -19.64
N ASP A 392 10.96 8.93 -20.57
CA ASP A 392 11.62 10.20 -20.90
C ASP A 392 11.52 11.19 -19.73
N VAL A 393 10.36 11.26 -19.04
CA VAL A 393 10.22 12.07 -17.81
C VAL A 393 11.11 11.55 -16.70
N LEU A 394 11.19 10.23 -16.51
CA LEU A 394 12.05 9.63 -15.48
C LEU A 394 13.54 9.91 -15.68
N LYS A 395 13.99 9.96 -16.94
CA LYS A 395 15.41 10.17 -17.32
C LYS A 395 15.83 11.64 -17.46
N ARG A 396 14.94 12.58 -17.17
CA ARG A 396 15.31 13.99 -17.16
C ARG A 396 16.33 14.27 -16.06
N ARG A 397 17.34 15.03 -16.37
CA ARG A 397 18.38 15.39 -15.41
C ARG A 397 17.81 16.02 -14.14
N GLU A 398 16.78 16.83 -14.27
CA GLU A 398 16.07 17.45 -13.15
C GLU A 398 15.14 16.49 -12.38
N SER A 399 14.93 15.28 -12.87
CA SER A 399 14.16 14.23 -12.16
C SER A 399 15.05 13.28 -11.37
N GLU A 400 16.32 13.15 -11.76
CA GLU A 400 17.27 12.18 -11.22
C GLU A 400 18.07 12.76 -10.05
N TYR A 401 18.09 12.04 -8.93
CA TYR A 401 19.02 12.25 -7.84
C TYR A 401 19.98 11.06 -7.74
N TRP A 402 21.28 11.33 -7.88
CA TRP A 402 22.34 10.34 -7.85
C TRP A 402 23.19 10.45 -6.59
N GLU A 403 23.41 9.33 -5.90
CA GLU A 403 24.26 9.28 -4.72
C GLU A 403 25.00 7.95 -4.58
N GLN A 404 26.22 8.02 -4.05
CA GLN A 404 26.97 6.84 -3.65
C GLN A 404 26.56 6.42 -2.24
N LEU A 405 25.98 5.22 -2.08
CA LEU A 405 25.75 4.66 -0.76
C LEU A 405 27.09 4.45 -0.04
N VAL A 406 27.13 4.76 1.24
CA VAL A 406 28.30 4.56 2.09
C VAL A 406 27.96 3.69 3.31
N PRO A 407 28.90 2.88 3.81
CA PRO A 407 28.70 2.11 5.05
C PRO A 407 28.31 3.02 6.22
N GLY A 408 27.39 2.55 7.05
CA GLY A 408 26.92 3.29 8.23
C GLY A 408 25.82 4.33 7.94
N ARG A 409 25.40 4.48 6.67
CA ARG A 409 24.34 5.42 6.27
C ARG A 409 23.32 4.72 5.35
N PRO A 410 22.49 3.81 5.87
CA PRO A 410 21.46 3.17 5.08
C PRO A 410 20.40 4.15 4.55
N LEU A 411 19.89 3.81 3.38
CA LEU A 411 18.76 4.46 2.71
C LEU A 411 17.50 3.64 2.93
N ILE A 412 16.42 4.27 3.39
CA ILE A 412 15.08 3.70 3.33
C ILE A 412 14.21 4.52 2.37
N LEU A 413 13.41 3.87 1.57
CA LEU A 413 12.53 4.52 0.61
C LEU A 413 11.12 3.94 0.61
N ASP A 414 10.13 4.78 0.28
CA ASP A 414 8.76 4.39 -0.02
C ASP A 414 8.69 3.90 -1.47
N ASN A 415 8.79 2.60 -1.63
CA ASN A 415 8.78 1.90 -2.91
C ASN A 415 7.44 2.04 -3.68
N TRP A 416 6.40 2.56 -3.03
CA TRP A 416 5.14 2.90 -3.70
C TRP A 416 5.21 4.26 -4.41
N ARG A 417 6.20 5.09 -4.06
CA ARG A 417 6.38 6.45 -4.58
C ARG A 417 7.71 6.66 -5.30
N VAL A 418 8.82 6.22 -4.68
CA VAL A 418 10.17 6.50 -5.17
C VAL A 418 10.66 5.35 -6.03
N LEU A 419 10.98 5.66 -7.29
CA LEU A 419 11.69 4.72 -8.15
C LEU A 419 13.18 4.80 -7.82
N HIS A 420 13.83 3.65 -7.87
CA HIS A 420 15.26 3.54 -7.61
C HIS A 420 15.95 2.67 -8.65
N GLY A 421 17.25 2.87 -8.78
CA GLY A 421 18.09 2.12 -9.69
C GLY A 421 19.55 2.24 -9.27
N ARG A 422 20.44 1.77 -10.13
CA ARG A 422 21.87 1.72 -9.82
C ARG A 422 22.71 1.75 -11.09
N ALA A 423 23.79 2.52 -11.09
CA ALA A 423 24.84 2.42 -12.10
C ALA A 423 25.50 1.02 -12.07
N ALA A 424 26.09 0.62 -13.18
CA ALA A 424 26.97 -0.55 -13.20
C ALA A 424 28.15 -0.34 -12.25
N PHE A 425 28.72 -1.41 -11.76
CA PHE A 425 29.88 -1.39 -10.89
C PHE A 425 30.80 -2.57 -11.14
N ASP A 426 32.00 -2.47 -10.65
CA ASP A 426 32.98 -3.54 -10.54
C ASP A 426 33.37 -3.77 -9.07
N GLY A 427 34.17 -4.81 -8.81
CA GLY A 427 34.57 -5.19 -7.48
C GLY A 427 33.54 -5.95 -6.66
N LYS A 428 33.78 -6.00 -5.35
CA LYS A 428 32.97 -6.74 -4.39
C LYS A 428 32.09 -5.79 -3.59
N ARG A 429 30.79 -5.83 -3.82
CA ARG A 429 29.81 -4.99 -3.17
C ARG A 429 28.86 -5.84 -2.35
N ARG A 430 28.85 -5.64 -1.00
CA ARG A 430 27.96 -6.32 -0.07
C ARG A 430 26.90 -5.35 0.46
N LEU A 431 25.64 -5.73 0.31
CA LEU A 431 24.48 -5.02 0.83
C LEU A 431 23.65 -5.92 1.72
N CYS A 432 23.03 -5.33 2.74
CA CYS A 432 21.89 -5.92 3.40
C CYS A 432 20.69 -4.99 3.40
N GLY A 433 19.52 -5.52 3.65
CA GLY A 433 18.29 -4.74 3.70
C GLY A 433 17.05 -5.59 3.89
N ALA A 434 15.91 -4.93 3.84
CA ALA A 434 14.62 -5.57 4.11
C ALA A 434 13.47 -4.78 3.49
N TYR A 435 12.32 -5.45 3.45
CA TYR A 435 11.04 -4.85 3.08
C TYR A 435 10.11 -4.73 4.29
N ILE A 436 9.26 -3.71 4.29
CA ILE A 436 8.17 -3.51 5.25
C ILE A 436 6.85 -3.39 4.47
N SER A 437 5.76 -3.91 5.03
CA SER A 437 4.43 -3.78 4.43
C SER A 437 3.85 -2.38 4.59
N ARG A 438 2.88 -2.01 3.74
CA ARG A 438 2.23 -0.69 3.78
C ARG A 438 1.46 -0.47 5.08
N ASP A 439 0.70 -1.46 5.49
CA ASP A 439 -0.18 -1.36 6.65
C ASP A 439 0.63 -1.17 7.93
N ASP A 440 1.72 -1.91 8.08
CA ASP A 440 2.62 -1.80 9.24
C ASP A 440 3.32 -0.44 9.28
N PHE A 441 3.84 0.04 8.13
CA PHE A 441 4.42 1.38 8.05
C PHE A 441 3.43 2.48 8.41
N MET A 442 2.22 2.43 7.83
CA MET A 442 1.20 3.43 8.08
C MET A 442 0.72 3.41 9.53
N SER A 443 0.57 2.23 10.11
CA SER A 443 0.26 2.06 11.53
C SER A 443 1.33 2.71 12.40
N ARG A 444 2.61 2.41 12.14
CA ARG A 444 3.72 2.98 12.91
C ARG A 444 3.82 4.51 12.73
N PHE A 445 3.67 4.99 11.51
CA PHE A 445 3.63 6.43 11.22
C PHE A 445 2.55 7.14 12.03
N VAL A 446 1.32 6.65 12.01
CA VAL A 446 0.20 7.24 12.74
C VAL A 446 0.47 7.22 14.24
N MET A 447 0.88 6.08 14.79
CA MET A 447 1.08 5.90 16.23
C MET A 447 2.28 6.66 16.80
N SER A 448 3.31 6.95 15.98
CA SER A 448 4.48 7.73 16.43
C SER A 448 4.36 9.23 16.15
N ASN A 449 3.35 9.67 15.39
CA ASN A 449 3.16 11.08 15.01
C ASN A 449 1.83 11.68 15.46
N SER A 450 0.95 10.91 16.09
CA SER A 450 -0.35 11.38 16.58
C SER A 450 -0.61 10.87 17.99
N LYS A 451 -1.40 11.61 18.75
CA LYS A 451 -1.88 11.10 20.03
C LYS A 451 -2.87 9.95 19.80
N ARG A 452 -2.73 8.88 20.58
CA ARG A 452 -3.64 7.73 20.48
C ARG A 452 -5.13 8.12 20.56
N GLU A 453 -5.45 9.10 21.41
CA GLU A 453 -6.82 9.60 21.58
C GLU A 453 -7.38 10.16 20.28
N ASP A 454 -6.58 10.95 19.53
CA ASP A 454 -7.00 11.54 18.27
C ASP A 454 -7.16 10.49 17.16
N VAL A 455 -6.31 9.47 17.18
CA VAL A 455 -6.44 8.31 16.27
C VAL A 455 -7.75 7.58 16.53
N LEU A 456 -8.11 7.37 17.81
CA LEU A 456 -9.32 6.65 18.20
C LEU A 456 -10.61 7.43 17.93
N LYS A 457 -10.56 8.77 17.92
CA LYS A 457 -11.72 9.60 17.53
C LYS A 457 -12.13 9.40 16.06
N ALA A 458 -11.23 8.91 15.23
CA ALA A 458 -11.47 8.67 13.80
C ALA A 458 -12.08 7.28 13.51
N LEU A 459 -12.29 6.46 14.55
CA LEU A 459 -12.92 5.14 14.45
C LEU A 459 -14.49 5.22 14.63
#